data_820b728feb89556d059074d4ae31feb5
#
_entry.id   820b728feb89556d059074d4ae31feb5
#
_cell.length_a   1.000
_cell.length_b   1.000
_cell.length_c   1.000
_cell.angle_alpha   90.00
_cell.angle_beta   90.00
_cell.angle_gamma   90.00
#
_symmetry.space_group_name_H-M   'P 1'
#
loop_
_entity.id
_entity.type
_entity.pdbx_description
1 polymer ?
#
loop_
_entity_poly.entity_id
_entity_poly.type
_entity_poly.pdbx_seq_one_letter_code
_entity_poly.pdbx_strand_id
1 'polypeptide(L)'
;AYLQAGCLMEQLVLYLHTQGIGSCYQGGARLKKDEEEDMELIMILAFGYPAEPLERSRVAFKRAPLEKLVKVNAAPGKEQKKLLECARLAPSALNQQPWRFVVTENRIHLFIKRPGRAGYQRQLNRNLFHAGIVLAHMLIAGEEYWYDLSYRKVDSIMEKAIQNYLYAGSVFL
;
A
#
# COMPACT_ATOMS: atom_id res chain seq x y z
N ALA A 1 1.26 9.83 -9.82
CA ALA A 1 0.18 10.45 -9.03
C ALA A 1 -0.46 9.43 -8.04
N TYR A 2 -1.13 8.34 -8.48
CA TYR A 2 -1.92 7.46 -7.60
C TYR A 2 -1.14 6.77 -6.49
N LEU A 3 0.07 6.27 -6.76
CA LEU A 3 0.94 5.66 -5.73
C LEU A 3 1.33 6.70 -4.67
N GLN A 4 1.74 7.89 -5.11
CA GLN A 4 2.08 8.99 -4.20
C GLN A 4 0.89 9.41 -3.35
N ALA A 5 -0.31 9.56 -3.96
CA ALA A 5 -1.53 9.87 -3.23
C ALA A 5 -1.87 8.82 -2.17
N GLY A 6 -1.75 7.53 -2.51
CA GLY A 6 -1.96 6.44 -1.55
C GLY A 6 -0.96 6.49 -0.39
N CYS A 7 0.30 6.78 -0.68
CA CYS A 7 1.34 6.91 0.33
C CYS A 7 1.07 8.09 1.29
N LEU A 8 0.75 9.26 0.76
CA LEU A 8 0.46 10.45 1.57
C LEU A 8 -0.83 10.29 2.40
N MET A 9 -1.89 9.76 1.78
CA MET A 9 -3.16 9.56 2.50
C MET A 9 -3.04 8.53 3.62
N GLU A 10 -2.27 7.47 3.45
CA GLU A 10 -2.08 6.48 4.52
C GLU A 10 -1.25 7.05 5.67
N GLN A 11 -0.26 7.88 5.42
CA GLN A 11 0.44 8.62 6.48
C GLN A 11 -0.54 9.49 7.29
N LEU A 12 -1.45 10.20 6.61
CA LEU A 12 -2.51 10.95 7.26
C LEU A 12 -3.44 10.05 8.08
N VAL A 13 -3.87 8.90 7.53
CA VAL A 13 -4.72 7.92 8.24
C VAL A 13 -4.05 7.43 9.51
N LEU A 14 -2.78 7.05 9.43
CA LEU A 14 -2.02 6.59 10.60
C LEU A 14 -1.83 7.72 11.62
N TYR A 15 -1.55 8.94 11.17
CA TYR A 15 -1.48 10.11 12.05
C TYR A 15 -2.82 10.38 12.75
N LEU A 16 -3.94 10.40 12.03
CA LEU A 16 -5.27 10.57 12.62
C LEU A 16 -5.55 9.51 13.68
N HIS A 17 -5.15 8.26 13.40
CA HIS A 17 -5.28 7.17 14.36
C HIS A 17 -4.52 7.44 15.68
N THR A 18 -3.29 7.99 15.61
CA THR A 18 -2.53 8.37 16.82
C THR A 18 -3.20 9.49 17.62
N GLN A 19 -4.04 10.29 16.96
CA GLN A 19 -4.84 11.34 17.60
C GLN A 19 -6.22 10.84 18.13
N GLY A 20 -6.47 9.53 18.09
CA GLY A 20 -7.75 8.96 18.49
C GLY A 20 -8.89 9.22 17.49
N ILE A 21 -8.59 9.60 16.26
CA ILE A 21 -9.55 9.90 15.20
C ILE A 21 -9.68 8.69 14.27
N GLY A 22 -10.90 8.20 14.10
CA GLY A 22 -11.22 7.15 13.13
C GLY A 22 -11.27 7.71 11.71
N SER A 23 -10.90 6.89 10.72
CA SER A 23 -10.98 7.29 9.32
C SER A 23 -11.39 6.13 8.42
N CYS A 24 -11.94 6.46 7.24
CA CYS A 24 -12.38 5.48 6.27
C CYS A 24 -12.23 6.00 4.84
N TYR A 25 -11.58 5.24 3.97
CA TYR A 25 -11.51 5.51 2.54
C TYR A 25 -12.87 5.33 1.85
N GLN A 26 -13.31 6.34 1.11
CA GLN A 26 -14.61 6.38 0.42
C GLN A 26 -14.43 6.12 -1.09
N GLY A 27 -14.09 4.91 -1.48
CA GLY A 27 -13.77 4.56 -2.86
C GLY A 27 -14.94 4.61 -3.86
N GLY A 28 -16.19 4.78 -3.39
CA GLY A 28 -17.39 4.94 -4.23
C GLY A 28 -17.92 6.37 -4.28
N ALA A 29 -17.35 7.29 -3.51
CA ALA A 29 -17.79 8.67 -3.46
C ALA A 29 -17.49 9.41 -4.78
N ARG A 30 -18.32 10.39 -5.10
CA ARG A 30 -18.19 11.25 -6.28
C ARG A 30 -18.46 12.70 -5.88
N LEU A 31 -17.73 13.64 -6.47
CA LEU A 31 -18.05 15.06 -6.37
C LEU A 31 -19.31 15.38 -7.18
N LYS A 32 -20.09 16.39 -6.76
CA LYS A 32 -21.13 16.98 -7.58
C LYS A 32 -20.46 17.76 -8.71
N LYS A 33 -21.13 17.83 -9.86
CA LYS A 33 -20.60 18.25 -11.16
C LYS A 33 -20.03 19.69 -11.28
N ASP A 34 -20.10 20.51 -10.24
CA ASP A 34 -19.81 21.95 -10.31
C ASP A 34 -18.46 22.34 -9.68
N GLU A 35 -17.60 21.39 -9.37
CA GLU A 35 -16.31 21.66 -8.71
C GLU A 35 -15.15 21.35 -9.66
N GLU A 36 -14.44 22.40 -10.05
CA GLU A 36 -13.16 22.51 -10.76
C GLU A 36 -12.83 21.43 -11.80
N GLU A 37 -13.04 21.77 -13.08
CA GLU A 37 -12.81 20.91 -14.25
C GLU A 37 -11.35 20.43 -14.42
N ASP A 38 -10.38 21.06 -13.75
CA ASP A 38 -8.94 20.81 -13.95
C ASP A 38 -8.31 19.82 -12.96
N MET A 39 -9.05 19.33 -11.96
CA MET A 39 -8.52 18.44 -10.93
C MET A 39 -9.16 17.06 -10.97
N GLU A 40 -8.32 16.01 -10.93
CA GLU A 40 -8.79 14.62 -10.82
C GLU A 40 -8.99 14.22 -9.36
N LEU A 41 -10.22 13.87 -8.98
CA LEU A 41 -10.50 13.25 -7.68
C LEU A 41 -9.87 11.85 -7.63
N ILE A 42 -8.87 11.64 -6.80
CA ILE A 42 -8.22 10.34 -6.61
C ILE A 42 -8.96 9.53 -5.55
N MET A 43 -9.23 10.11 -4.38
CA MET A 43 -9.85 9.43 -3.23
C MET A 43 -10.44 10.44 -2.25
N ILE A 44 -11.50 10.04 -1.57
CA ILE A 44 -12.08 10.78 -0.43
C ILE A 44 -11.77 10.00 0.85
N LEU A 45 -11.35 10.71 1.89
CA LEU A 45 -11.18 10.18 3.24
C LEU A 45 -12.23 10.83 4.17
N ALA A 46 -13.13 10.01 4.70
CA ALA A 46 -13.99 10.42 5.81
C ALA A 46 -13.25 10.17 7.12
N PHE A 47 -13.33 11.11 8.07
CA PHE A 47 -12.72 10.96 9.39
C PHE A 47 -13.56 11.65 10.48
N GLY A 48 -13.41 11.21 11.72
CA GLY A 48 -14.13 11.74 12.87
C GLY A 48 -13.88 10.95 14.13
N TYR A 49 -14.46 11.39 15.24
CA TYR A 49 -14.36 10.66 16.50
C TYR A 49 -15.16 9.36 16.44
N PRO A 50 -14.53 8.22 16.76
CA PRO A 50 -15.18 6.92 16.70
C PRO A 50 -16.14 6.73 17.88
N ALA A 51 -17.24 6.02 17.66
CA ALA A 51 -18.15 5.61 18.71
C ALA A 51 -17.62 4.45 19.56
N GLU A 52 -16.67 3.68 19.02
CA GLU A 52 -16.02 2.53 19.66
C GLU A 52 -14.50 2.70 19.65
N PRO A 53 -13.76 2.02 20.55
CA PRO A 53 -12.30 2.09 20.57
C PRO A 53 -11.69 1.72 19.21
N LEU A 54 -10.69 2.50 18.77
CA LEU A 54 -9.99 2.28 17.50
C LEU A 54 -9.10 1.03 17.53
N GLU A 55 -8.64 0.65 18.71
CA GLU A 55 -7.72 -0.47 18.86
C GLU A 55 -8.40 -1.81 18.54
N ARG A 56 -7.81 -2.52 17.60
CA ARG A 56 -8.22 -3.88 17.26
C ARG A 56 -7.05 -4.82 17.50
N SER A 57 -7.34 -5.99 18.08
CA SER A 57 -6.31 -7.03 18.22
C SER A 57 -5.76 -7.43 16.84
N ARG A 58 -4.47 -7.76 16.76
CA ARG A 58 -3.83 -8.24 15.51
C ARG A 58 -4.58 -9.42 14.87
N VAL A 59 -5.24 -10.25 15.67
CA VAL A 59 -6.06 -11.39 15.22
C VAL A 59 -7.30 -10.94 14.45
N ALA A 60 -7.82 -9.74 14.72
CA ALA A 60 -8.99 -9.19 14.00
C ALA A 60 -8.69 -8.83 12.55
N PHE A 61 -7.42 -8.65 12.17
CA PHE A 61 -7.02 -8.33 10.80
C PHE A 61 -6.88 -9.59 9.94
N LYS A 62 -7.90 -9.89 9.17
CA LYS A 62 -7.87 -10.99 8.19
C LYS A 62 -6.92 -10.65 7.02
N ARG A 63 -5.61 -10.69 7.23
CA ARG A 63 -4.60 -10.47 6.19
C ARG A 63 -4.03 -11.80 5.70
N ALA A 64 -3.65 -11.83 4.43
CA ALA A 64 -2.94 -12.97 3.87
C ALA A 64 -1.61 -13.20 4.63
N PRO A 65 -1.21 -14.44 4.87
CA PRO A 65 0.09 -14.74 5.46
C PRO A 65 1.23 -14.34 4.52
N LEU A 66 2.40 -14.02 5.07
CA LEU A 66 3.54 -13.53 4.29
C LEU A 66 3.96 -14.47 3.17
N GLU A 67 3.87 -15.77 3.40
CA GLU A 67 4.24 -16.84 2.43
C GLU A 67 3.40 -16.74 1.13
N LYS A 68 2.19 -16.18 1.21
CA LYS A 68 1.34 -15.91 0.04
C LYS A 68 1.64 -14.56 -0.62
N LEU A 69 2.23 -13.63 0.11
CA LEU A 69 2.52 -12.28 -0.38
C LEU A 69 3.93 -12.15 -0.92
N VAL A 70 4.88 -12.94 -0.40
CA VAL A 70 6.31 -12.85 -0.72
C VAL A 70 6.72 -13.99 -1.64
N LYS A 71 7.27 -13.67 -2.79
CA LYS A 71 8.01 -14.61 -3.63
C LYS A 71 9.48 -14.50 -3.25
N VAL A 72 10.03 -15.55 -2.68
CA VAL A 72 11.39 -15.55 -2.13
C VAL A 72 12.37 -15.93 -3.24
N ASN A 73 13.26 -15.02 -3.61
CA ASN A 73 14.46 -15.34 -4.40
C ASN A 73 15.68 -15.49 -3.45
N ALA A 74 15.64 -14.84 -2.28
CA ALA A 74 16.58 -15.00 -1.19
C ALA A 74 15.80 -14.97 0.14
N ALA A 75 16.25 -15.68 1.16
CA ALA A 75 15.61 -15.65 2.48
C ALA A 75 15.61 -14.21 3.02
N PRO A 76 14.45 -13.63 3.41
CA PRO A 76 14.40 -12.27 3.92
C PRO A 76 15.26 -12.12 5.17
N GLY A 77 16.09 -11.09 5.21
CA GLY A 77 16.82 -10.69 6.40
C GLY A 77 15.88 -10.24 7.53
N LYS A 78 16.42 -10.04 8.73
CA LYS A 78 15.64 -9.64 9.91
C LYS A 78 14.89 -8.32 9.69
N GLU A 79 15.54 -7.34 9.07
CA GLU A 79 14.99 -6.02 8.75
C GLU A 79 13.87 -6.12 7.71
N GLN A 80 14.14 -6.82 6.62
CA GLN A 80 13.14 -7.07 5.58
C GLN A 80 11.88 -7.76 6.12
N LYS A 81 12.04 -8.74 7.02
CA LYS A 81 10.89 -9.41 7.68
C LYS A 81 10.03 -8.43 8.46
N LYS A 82 10.64 -7.52 9.23
CA LYS A 82 9.92 -6.49 9.99
C LYS A 82 9.13 -5.58 9.05
N LEU A 83 9.76 -5.07 7.97
CA LEU A 83 9.11 -4.21 6.99
C LEU A 83 7.95 -4.92 6.28
N LEU A 84 8.14 -6.19 5.90
CA LEU A 84 7.11 -6.99 5.25
C LEU A 84 5.92 -7.27 6.18
N GLU A 85 6.14 -7.48 7.48
CA GLU A 85 5.04 -7.62 8.45
C GLU A 85 4.23 -6.33 8.59
N CYS A 86 4.89 -5.16 8.61
CA CYS A 86 4.18 -3.89 8.60
C CYS A 86 3.41 -3.69 7.28
N ALA A 87 4.04 -3.94 6.14
CA ALA A 87 3.41 -3.87 4.82
C ALA A 87 2.18 -4.81 4.69
N ARG A 88 2.24 -6.00 5.30
CA ARG A 88 1.14 -6.97 5.32
C ARG A 88 -0.12 -6.43 6.00
N LEU A 89 0.01 -5.54 6.97
CA LEU A 89 -1.12 -4.95 7.71
C LEU A 89 -1.85 -3.88 6.91
N ALA A 90 -1.28 -3.36 5.84
CA ALA A 90 -1.85 -2.32 4.99
C ALA A 90 -3.31 -2.61 4.59
N PRO A 91 -4.21 -1.63 4.63
CA PRO A 91 -5.59 -1.81 4.18
C PRO A 91 -5.71 -1.83 2.65
N SER A 92 -6.78 -2.44 2.16
CA SER A 92 -7.14 -2.40 0.74
C SER A 92 -8.64 -2.55 0.56
N ALA A 93 -9.16 -2.03 -0.54
CA ALA A 93 -10.57 -2.16 -0.89
C ALA A 93 -10.97 -3.65 -0.89
N LEU A 94 -12.08 -3.96 -0.20
CA LEU A 94 -12.59 -5.33 -0.02
C LEU A 94 -11.53 -6.32 0.49
N ASN A 95 -10.50 -5.83 1.16
CA ASN A 95 -9.37 -6.63 1.67
C ASN A 95 -8.67 -7.49 0.59
N GLN A 96 -8.66 -7.02 -0.65
CA GLN A 96 -8.13 -7.77 -1.80
C GLN A 96 -6.61 -7.98 -1.79
N GLN A 97 -5.87 -7.10 -1.09
CA GLN A 97 -4.41 -7.18 -0.96
C GLN A 97 -3.72 -7.43 -2.32
N PRO A 98 -3.88 -6.51 -3.28
CA PRO A 98 -3.50 -6.71 -4.68
C PRO A 98 -1.99 -6.55 -4.91
N TRP A 99 -1.18 -6.81 -3.94
CA TRP A 99 0.28 -6.67 -3.98
C TRP A 99 0.99 -8.00 -3.76
N ARG A 100 2.22 -8.06 -4.24
CA ARG A 100 3.19 -9.12 -3.97
C ARG A 100 4.57 -8.50 -3.84
N PHE A 101 5.43 -9.20 -3.13
CA PHE A 101 6.80 -8.80 -2.90
C PHE A 101 7.76 -9.82 -3.50
N VAL A 102 8.87 -9.34 -4.05
CA VAL A 102 10.03 -10.14 -4.36
C VAL A 102 11.18 -9.62 -3.52
N VAL A 103 11.80 -10.49 -2.74
CA VAL A 103 12.90 -10.14 -1.85
C VAL A 103 14.21 -10.57 -2.50
N THR A 104 15.15 -9.65 -2.54
CA THR A 104 16.55 -9.87 -2.88
C THR A 104 17.42 -9.41 -1.71
N GLU A 105 18.74 -9.56 -1.78
CA GLU A 105 19.66 -9.37 -0.67
C GLU A 105 19.44 -8.06 0.13
N ASN A 106 19.30 -6.93 -0.56
CA ASN A 106 19.14 -5.60 0.06
C ASN A 106 17.91 -4.84 -0.44
N ARG A 107 16.91 -5.52 -1.01
CA ARG A 107 15.75 -4.87 -1.63
C ARG A 107 14.47 -5.66 -1.42
N ILE A 108 13.38 -4.91 -1.33
CA ILE A 108 12.02 -5.43 -1.41
C ILE A 108 11.36 -4.81 -2.64
N HIS A 109 11.11 -5.62 -3.65
CA HIS A 109 10.43 -5.20 -4.87
C HIS A 109 8.92 -5.35 -4.69
N LEU A 110 8.17 -4.27 -4.93
CA LEU A 110 6.73 -4.21 -4.82
C LEU A 110 6.09 -4.40 -6.21
N PHE A 111 5.16 -5.32 -6.27
CA PHE A 111 4.36 -5.61 -7.46
C PHE A 111 2.88 -5.46 -7.16
N ILE A 112 2.11 -5.02 -8.13
CA ILE A 112 0.65 -4.91 -8.07
C ILE A 112 -0.01 -5.85 -9.07
N LYS A 113 -1.17 -6.39 -8.70
CA LYS A 113 -1.94 -7.26 -9.58
C LYS A 113 -2.27 -6.54 -10.89
N ARG A 114 -1.95 -7.18 -12.01
CA ARG A 114 -2.29 -6.68 -13.36
C ARG A 114 -3.81 -6.63 -13.48
N PRO A 115 -4.38 -5.50 -13.93
CA PRO A 115 -5.81 -5.40 -14.17
C PRO A 115 -6.27 -6.30 -15.32
N GLY A 116 -7.55 -6.71 -15.28
CA GLY A 116 -8.22 -7.33 -16.43
C GLY A 116 -8.50 -6.30 -17.52
N ARG A 117 -8.95 -6.77 -18.70
CA ARG A 117 -9.25 -5.89 -19.85
C ARG A 117 -10.35 -4.87 -19.54
N ALA A 118 -11.44 -5.31 -18.93
CA ALA A 118 -12.55 -4.41 -18.56
C ALA A 118 -12.13 -3.47 -17.41
N GLY A 119 -12.27 -2.16 -17.64
CA GLY A 119 -11.91 -1.13 -16.66
C GLY A 119 -10.43 -1.11 -16.27
N TYR A 120 -9.55 -1.44 -17.21
CA TYR A 120 -8.10 -1.56 -17.00
C TYR A 120 -7.51 -0.36 -16.25
N GLN A 121 -7.72 0.86 -16.76
CA GLN A 121 -7.13 2.06 -16.19
C GLN A 121 -7.62 2.32 -14.75
N ARG A 122 -8.92 2.19 -14.51
CA ARG A 122 -9.51 2.36 -13.18
C ARG A 122 -8.96 1.34 -12.18
N GLN A 123 -8.81 0.08 -12.59
CA GLN A 123 -8.24 -0.96 -11.74
C GLN A 123 -6.75 -0.72 -11.49
N LEU A 124 -6.00 -0.28 -12.52
CA LEU A 124 -4.59 0.06 -12.40
C LEU A 124 -4.38 1.19 -11.39
N ASN A 125 -5.12 2.28 -11.53
CA ASN A 125 -5.07 3.44 -10.66
C ASN A 125 -5.34 3.04 -9.20
N ARG A 126 -6.38 2.24 -8.97
CA ARG A 126 -6.70 1.72 -7.65
C ARG A 126 -5.59 0.83 -7.08
N ASN A 127 -5.01 -0.06 -7.88
CA ASN A 127 -3.95 -0.94 -7.42
C ASN A 127 -2.65 -0.15 -7.13
N LEU A 128 -2.37 0.91 -7.89
CA LEU A 128 -1.26 1.83 -7.60
C LEU A 128 -1.50 2.62 -6.31
N PHE A 129 -2.73 3.06 -6.05
CA PHE A 129 -3.09 3.70 -4.79
C PHE A 129 -2.85 2.76 -3.60
N HIS A 130 -3.28 1.48 -3.71
CA HIS A 130 -3.00 0.47 -2.68
C HIS A 130 -1.50 0.19 -2.51
N ALA A 131 -0.70 0.24 -3.59
CA ALA A 131 0.76 0.13 -3.49
C ALA A 131 1.36 1.29 -2.68
N GLY A 132 0.80 2.50 -2.84
CA GLY A 132 1.17 3.67 -2.03
C GLY A 132 0.88 3.47 -0.54
N ILE A 133 -0.29 2.92 -0.20
CA ILE A 133 -0.64 2.55 1.18
C ILE A 133 0.40 1.58 1.76
N VAL A 134 0.72 0.52 1.04
CA VAL A 134 1.75 -0.46 1.45
C VAL A 134 3.11 0.21 1.65
N LEU A 135 3.49 1.09 0.74
CA LEU A 135 4.75 1.83 0.83
C LEU A 135 4.80 2.71 2.08
N ALA A 136 3.70 3.41 2.43
CA ALA A 136 3.64 4.20 3.66
C ALA A 136 3.92 3.36 4.91
N HIS A 137 3.31 2.17 5.02
CA HIS A 137 3.57 1.24 6.11
C HIS A 137 5.03 0.82 6.20
N MET A 138 5.70 0.61 5.05
CA MET A 138 7.12 0.25 5.03
C MET A 138 8.01 1.43 5.43
N LEU A 139 7.75 2.63 4.90
CA LEU A 139 8.57 3.82 5.18
C LEU A 139 8.45 4.23 6.65
N ILE A 140 7.23 4.31 7.20
CA ILE A 140 7.01 4.62 8.63
C ILE A 140 7.68 3.58 9.53
N ALA A 141 7.56 2.28 9.19
CA ALA A 141 8.27 1.24 9.92
C ALA A 141 9.79 1.38 9.82
N GLY A 142 10.30 1.82 8.66
CA GLY A 142 11.72 2.13 8.49
C GLY A 142 12.19 3.22 9.43
N GLU A 143 11.47 4.32 9.51
CA GLU A 143 11.76 5.43 10.44
C GLU A 143 11.72 4.95 11.91
N GLU A 144 10.69 4.20 12.31
CA GLU A 144 10.55 3.66 13.66
C GLU A 144 11.69 2.72 14.04
N TYR A 145 12.22 1.96 13.09
CA TYR A 145 13.34 1.03 13.32
C TYR A 145 14.70 1.60 12.99
N TRP A 146 14.80 2.89 12.64
CA TRP A 146 16.04 3.58 12.26
C TRP A 146 16.73 2.94 11.04
N TYR A 147 15.95 2.49 10.05
CA TYR A 147 16.46 1.99 8.78
C TYR A 147 16.53 3.11 7.76
N ASP A 148 17.63 3.27 7.08
CA ASP A 148 17.79 4.23 5.98
C ASP A 148 17.14 3.64 4.70
N LEU A 149 15.88 3.94 4.50
CA LEU A 149 15.12 3.42 3.38
C LEU A 149 15.03 4.42 2.24
N SER A 150 15.21 3.94 1.01
CA SER A 150 14.87 4.69 -0.17
C SER A 150 13.93 3.91 -1.09
N TYR A 151 12.95 4.62 -1.68
CA TYR A 151 12.05 4.04 -2.67
C TYR A 151 12.31 4.63 -4.04
N ARG A 152 12.50 3.77 -5.04
CA ARG A 152 12.66 4.17 -6.43
C ARG A 152 12.20 3.09 -7.39
N LYS A 153 11.86 3.50 -8.60
CA LYS A 153 11.59 2.58 -9.70
C LYS A 153 12.93 2.26 -10.37
N VAL A 154 13.27 0.97 -10.41
CA VAL A 154 14.48 0.45 -11.07
C VAL A 154 14.07 -0.18 -12.39
N ASP A 155 14.90 -0.04 -13.40
CA ASP A 155 14.57 -0.41 -14.78
C ASP A 155 14.13 -1.87 -15.00
N SER A 156 13.59 -2.10 -16.15
CA SER A 156 12.92 -3.21 -16.84
C SER A 156 13.21 -4.67 -16.45
N ILE A 157 14.26 -4.97 -15.72
CA ILE A 157 14.67 -6.34 -15.37
C ILE A 157 13.63 -7.05 -14.48
N MET A 158 12.88 -6.29 -13.69
CA MET A 158 11.89 -6.83 -12.73
C MET A 158 10.47 -6.98 -13.31
N GLU A 159 10.17 -6.42 -14.49
CA GLU A 159 8.79 -6.39 -15.01
C GLU A 159 8.15 -7.78 -15.19
N LYS A 160 8.95 -8.83 -15.36
CA LYS A 160 8.49 -10.21 -15.58
C LYS A 160 8.67 -11.12 -14.36
N ALA A 161 9.09 -10.60 -13.21
CA ALA A 161 9.42 -11.43 -12.05
C ALA A 161 8.23 -12.21 -11.49
N ILE A 162 7.01 -11.68 -11.61
CA ILE A 162 5.78 -12.36 -11.20
C ILE A 162 4.75 -12.30 -12.33
N GLN A 163 4.30 -13.48 -12.79
CA GLN A 163 3.25 -13.56 -13.79
C GLN A 163 1.95 -12.89 -13.28
N ASN A 164 1.26 -12.14 -14.16
CA ASN A 164 0.04 -11.39 -13.86
C ASN A 164 0.18 -10.26 -12.83
N TYR A 165 1.42 -9.79 -12.60
CA TYR A 165 1.69 -8.62 -11.79
C TYR A 165 2.51 -7.60 -12.57
N LEU A 166 2.39 -6.33 -12.17
CA LEU A 166 3.15 -5.19 -12.70
C LEU A 166 4.10 -4.71 -11.61
N TYR A 167 5.31 -4.41 -11.99
CA TYR A 167 6.29 -3.81 -11.09
C TYR A 167 5.90 -2.38 -10.73
N ALA A 168 5.82 -2.08 -9.44
CA ALA A 168 5.50 -0.75 -8.93
C ALA A 168 6.74 0.03 -8.50
N GLY A 169 7.73 -0.63 -7.92
CA GLY A 169 8.98 -0.03 -7.47
C GLY A 169 9.70 -0.90 -6.44
N SER A 170 10.80 -0.39 -5.91
CA SER A 170 11.64 -1.10 -4.93
C SER A 170 11.97 -0.23 -3.73
N VAL A 171 11.91 -0.82 -2.56
CA VAL A 171 12.47 -0.29 -1.31
C VAL A 171 13.85 -0.89 -1.13
N PHE A 172 14.84 -0.03 -0.93
CA PHE A 172 16.23 -0.34 -0.64
C PHE A 172 16.49 -0.16 0.84
N LEU A 173 17.23 -1.09 1.42
CA LEU A 173 17.72 -1.05 2.78
C LEU A 173 19.21 -0.75 2.80
#